data_24c207c51c91f87f9b09af032a937f04
#
_entry.id   24c207c51c91f87f9b09af032a937f04
#
_cell.length_a   1.000
_cell.length_b   1.000
_cell.length_c   1.000
_cell.angle_alpha   90.00
_cell.angle_beta   90.00
_cell.angle_gamma   90.00
#
_symmetry.space_group_name_H-M   'P 1'
#
loop_
_entity.id
_entity.type
_entity.pdbx_description
1 polymer ?
#
loop_
_entity_poly.entity_id
_entity_poly.type
_entity_poly.pdbx_seq_one_letter_code
_entity_poly.pdbx_strand_id
1 'polypeptide(L)'
;TDVYYIENTYLNNNGVEADEIENYEDIIIKMKEDVLKDGFVCCCDSKNVAVDVYNNLIKDNEEYKKDILLITDEFIGYIDMDKVKCIIYSPKVIYGIDSTLTRNVYCIYKEHTISPQAMSQQISRTRDIKHLYYYFQKKKFQYGWYANIKEIEDEFNEALEYCKDIVNFED
;
A
#
# COMPACT_ATOMS: atom_id res chain seq x y z
N THR A 1 -31.84 4.48 -27.69
CA THR A 1 -30.75 3.64 -27.19
C THR A 1 -30.98 3.47 -25.72
N ASP A 2 -31.29 2.25 -25.29
CA ASP A 2 -31.52 1.96 -23.89
C ASP A 2 -30.18 1.92 -23.15
N VAL A 3 -30.06 2.67 -22.06
CA VAL A 3 -28.88 2.66 -21.21
C VAL A 3 -29.17 1.74 -20.04
N TYR A 4 -28.39 0.67 -19.92
CA TYR A 4 -28.47 -0.25 -18.79
C TYR A 4 -27.44 0.18 -17.74
N TYR A 5 -27.91 0.42 -16.53
CA TYR A 5 -27.07 0.61 -15.35
C TYR A 5 -26.92 -0.72 -14.64
N ILE A 6 -25.68 -1.17 -14.46
CA ILE A 6 -25.37 -2.39 -13.69
C ILE A 6 -24.72 -1.94 -12.38
N GLU A 7 -25.44 -2.08 -11.29
CA GLU A 7 -24.91 -1.87 -9.96
C GLU A 7 -24.30 -3.17 -9.44
N ASN A 8 -23.00 -3.15 -9.14
CA ASN A 8 -22.33 -4.26 -8.46
C ASN A 8 -22.46 -4.08 -6.95
N THR A 9 -23.34 -4.83 -6.32
CA THR A 9 -23.56 -4.82 -4.87
C THR A 9 -22.64 -5.78 -4.11
N TYR A 10 -21.78 -6.52 -4.80
CA TYR A 10 -20.83 -7.42 -4.17
C TYR A 10 -19.69 -6.62 -3.54
N LEU A 11 -19.63 -6.61 -2.21
CA LEU A 11 -18.57 -6.01 -1.43
C LEU A 11 -17.52 -7.06 -1.11
N ASN A 12 -16.36 -6.94 -1.76
CA ASN A 12 -15.18 -7.71 -1.35
C ASN A 12 -14.79 -7.32 0.08
N ASN A 13 -14.39 -8.31 0.87
CA ASN A 13 -13.94 -8.10 2.26
C ASN A 13 -15.01 -7.50 3.21
N ASN A 14 -16.30 -7.72 2.93
CA ASN A 14 -17.37 -7.31 3.83
C ASN A 14 -17.21 -7.99 5.19
N GLY A 15 -17.21 -7.19 6.26
CA GLY A 15 -17.05 -7.66 7.64
C GLY A 15 -15.61 -7.85 8.09
N VAL A 16 -14.60 -7.53 7.26
CA VAL A 16 -13.21 -7.50 7.69
C VAL A 16 -12.97 -6.29 8.59
N GLU A 17 -12.45 -6.53 9.78
CA GLU A 17 -12.01 -5.47 10.68
C GLU A 17 -10.69 -4.87 10.19
N ALA A 18 -10.57 -3.54 10.25
CA ALA A 18 -9.40 -2.81 9.79
C ALA A 18 -8.93 -1.79 10.84
N ASP A 19 -7.66 -1.87 11.23
CA ASP A 19 -7.03 -0.98 12.21
C ASP A 19 -5.90 -0.16 11.60
N GLU A 20 -5.94 1.17 11.82
CA GLU A 20 -4.80 2.04 11.56
C GLU A 20 -3.74 1.85 12.63
N ILE A 21 -2.50 1.68 12.23
CA ILE A 21 -1.33 1.70 13.12
C ILE A 21 -0.56 3.00 12.84
N GLU A 22 -0.53 3.90 13.80
CA GLU A 22 0.04 5.24 13.61
C GLU A 22 1.57 5.24 13.49
N ASN A 23 2.23 4.24 14.09
CA ASN A 23 3.68 4.15 14.16
C ASN A 23 4.20 3.00 13.29
N TYR A 24 5.22 3.30 12.48
CA TYR A 24 5.84 2.31 11.59
C TYR A 24 6.53 1.16 12.35
N GLU A 25 7.18 1.47 13.47
CA GLU A 25 7.81 0.43 14.28
C GLU A 25 6.80 -0.57 14.84
N ASP A 26 5.63 -0.09 15.26
CA ASP A 26 4.59 -0.94 15.84
C ASP A 26 4.00 -1.92 14.83
N ILE A 27 3.81 -1.50 13.57
CA ILE A 27 3.34 -2.42 12.52
C ILE A 27 4.41 -3.49 12.22
N ILE A 28 5.70 -3.13 12.23
CA ILE A 28 6.80 -4.10 12.05
C ILE A 28 6.85 -5.10 13.20
N ILE A 29 6.67 -4.65 14.46
CA ILE A 29 6.63 -5.55 15.63
C ILE A 29 5.48 -6.53 15.48
N LYS A 30 4.29 -6.06 15.11
CA LYS A 30 3.12 -6.91 14.91
C LYS A 30 3.34 -7.93 13.78
N MET A 31 3.97 -7.54 12.69
CA MET A 31 4.34 -8.47 11.61
C MET A 31 5.32 -9.54 12.09
N LYS A 32 6.32 -9.19 12.93
CA LYS A 32 7.26 -10.17 13.53
C LYS A 32 6.54 -11.22 14.37
N GLU A 33 5.51 -10.83 15.11
CA GLU A 33 4.69 -11.80 15.85
C GLU A 33 3.98 -12.78 14.91
N ASP A 34 3.46 -12.30 13.78
CA ASP A 34 2.75 -13.12 12.81
C ASP A 34 3.68 -14.04 12.00
N VAL A 35 4.97 -13.67 11.82
CA VAL A 35 5.98 -14.60 11.29
C VAL A 35 6.04 -15.88 12.12
N LEU A 36 5.91 -15.77 13.44
CA LEU A 36 5.97 -16.90 14.37
C LEU A 36 4.66 -17.70 14.43
N LYS A 37 3.54 -17.15 13.95
CA LYS A 37 2.20 -17.75 13.99
C LYS A 37 1.78 -18.25 12.59
N ASP A 38 0.72 -17.65 12.08
CA ASP A 38 0.02 -18.06 10.85
C ASP A 38 0.63 -17.43 9.58
N GLY A 39 1.60 -16.53 9.75
CA GLY A 39 2.14 -15.73 8.66
C GLY A 39 1.22 -14.56 8.28
N PHE A 40 1.58 -13.86 7.19
CA PHE A 40 0.87 -12.68 6.74
C PHE A 40 1.06 -12.42 5.24
N VAL A 41 0.25 -11.49 4.72
CA VAL A 41 0.47 -10.85 3.42
C VAL A 41 0.69 -9.36 3.65
N CYS A 42 1.73 -8.76 3.06
CA CYS A 42 2.02 -7.34 3.15
C CYS A 42 2.01 -6.68 1.77
N CYS A 43 1.14 -5.68 1.63
CA CYS A 43 1.00 -4.84 0.44
C CYS A 43 1.79 -3.55 0.65
N CYS A 44 2.66 -3.21 -0.29
CA CYS A 44 3.45 -1.98 -0.25
C CYS A 44 3.17 -1.12 -1.48
N ASP A 45 3.29 0.19 -1.37
CA ASP A 45 3.06 1.14 -2.48
C ASP A 45 4.26 1.28 -3.43
N SER A 46 5.44 0.82 -3.03
CA SER A 46 6.64 0.84 -3.87
C SER A 46 7.58 -0.32 -3.58
N LYS A 47 8.52 -0.57 -4.51
CA LYS A 47 9.62 -1.53 -4.33
C LYS A 47 10.47 -1.15 -3.12
N ASN A 48 10.80 0.13 -2.98
CA ASN A 48 11.66 0.61 -1.89
C ASN A 48 11.02 0.34 -0.52
N VAL A 49 9.71 0.58 -0.40
CA VAL A 49 8.97 0.28 0.83
C VAL A 49 8.93 -1.21 1.10
N ALA A 50 8.71 -2.05 0.08
CA ALA A 50 8.71 -3.51 0.25
C ALA A 50 10.07 -4.04 0.72
N VAL A 51 11.16 -3.53 0.16
CA VAL A 51 12.55 -3.87 0.56
C VAL A 51 12.84 -3.38 1.98
N ASP A 52 12.41 -2.15 2.33
CA ASP A 52 12.58 -1.59 3.67
C ASP A 52 11.86 -2.43 4.73
N VAL A 53 10.60 -2.81 4.47
CA VAL A 53 9.82 -3.69 5.35
C VAL A 53 10.53 -5.03 5.53
N TYR A 54 10.95 -5.67 4.44
CA TYR A 54 11.66 -6.94 4.50
C TYR A 54 12.93 -6.84 5.34
N ASN A 55 13.76 -5.82 5.11
CA ASN A 55 14.99 -5.61 5.85
C ASN A 55 14.77 -5.39 7.35
N ASN A 56 13.73 -4.63 7.71
CA ASN A 56 13.37 -4.40 9.11
C ASN A 56 12.86 -5.67 9.82
N LEU A 57 12.21 -6.58 9.09
CA LEU A 57 11.77 -7.85 9.66
C LEU A 57 12.93 -8.80 9.93
N ILE A 58 13.90 -8.88 9.02
CA ILE A 58 15.04 -9.82 9.15
C ILE A 58 16.21 -9.27 9.96
N LYS A 59 16.25 -7.96 10.24
CA LYS A 59 17.37 -7.27 10.91
C LYS A 59 17.79 -7.92 12.22
N ASP A 60 16.82 -8.32 13.04
CA ASP A 60 17.08 -8.87 14.37
C ASP A 60 17.08 -10.41 14.38
N ASN A 61 16.57 -11.05 13.33
CA ASN A 61 16.52 -12.50 13.20
C ASN A 61 16.58 -12.94 11.74
N GLU A 62 17.76 -13.37 11.31
CA GLU A 62 17.99 -13.83 9.93
C GLU A 62 17.22 -15.12 9.58
N GLU A 63 16.79 -15.89 10.58
CA GLU A 63 16.02 -17.11 10.33
C GLU A 63 14.65 -16.81 9.67
N TYR A 64 14.13 -15.60 9.83
CA TYR A 64 12.90 -15.19 9.18
C TYR A 64 12.98 -15.18 7.64
N LYS A 65 14.19 -15.12 7.08
CA LYS A 65 14.41 -15.17 5.61
C LYS A 65 13.80 -16.41 4.96
N LYS A 66 13.76 -17.53 5.67
CA LYS A 66 13.19 -18.79 5.14
C LYS A 66 11.67 -18.80 5.04
N ASP A 67 11.03 -17.96 5.87
CA ASP A 67 9.57 -17.89 5.99
C ASP A 67 8.95 -16.70 5.22
N ILE A 68 9.79 -15.72 4.83
CA ILE A 68 9.34 -14.48 4.19
C ILE A 68 9.80 -14.43 2.73
N LEU A 69 8.84 -14.32 1.82
CA LEU A 69 9.09 -14.09 0.40
C LEU A 69 8.87 -12.62 0.05
N LEU A 70 9.90 -11.99 -0.50
CA LEU A 70 9.83 -10.63 -1.06
C LEU A 70 9.61 -10.72 -2.57
N ILE A 71 8.52 -10.11 -3.05
CA ILE A 71 8.15 -10.08 -4.47
C ILE A 71 8.19 -8.65 -4.98
N THR A 72 9.12 -8.38 -5.87
CA THR A 72 9.29 -7.08 -6.55
C THR A 72 9.31 -7.28 -8.06
N ASP A 73 9.60 -6.24 -8.80
CA ASP A 73 9.74 -6.27 -10.27
C ASP A 73 10.90 -7.17 -10.76
N GLU A 74 11.84 -7.51 -9.89
CA GLU A 74 12.95 -8.42 -10.19
C GLU A 74 12.57 -9.90 -10.04
N PHE A 75 11.41 -10.19 -9.48
CA PHE A 75 10.95 -11.55 -9.30
C PHE A 75 10.52 -12.14 -10.65
N ILE A 76 11.15 -13.26 -11.02
CA ILE A 76 10.82 -14.01 -12.23
C ILE A 76 10.33 -15.41 -11.80
N GLY A 77 9.06 -15.69 -12.05
CA GLY A 77 8.50 -17.02 -11.78
C GLY A 77 7.01 -17.02 -11.43
N TYR A 78 6.45 -18.22 -11.32
CA TYR A 78 5.11 -18.43 -10.79
C TYR A 78 5.18 -18.65 -9.28
N ILE A 79 4.29 -18.01 -8.54
CA ILE A 79 4.18 -18.16 -7.10
C ILE A 79 2.82 -18.70 -6.75
N ASP A 80 2.82 -19.78 -5.99
CA ASP A 80 1.66 -20.25 -5.26
C ASP A 80 1.71 -19.60 -3.87
N MET A 81 0.91 -18.56 -3.66
CA MET A 81 0.90 -17.80 -2.40
C MET A 81 0.52 -18.67 -1.20
N ASP A 82 -0.27 -19.73 -1.43
CA ASP A 82 -0.73 -20.61 -0.35
C ASP A 82 0.37 -21.54 0.18
N LYS A 83 1.50 -21.65 -0.53
CA LYS A 83 2.68 -22.39 -0.08
C LYS A 83 3.70 -21.56 0.67
N VAL A 84 3.53 -20.24 0.72
CA VAL A 84 4.47 -19.32 1.36
C VAL A 84 3.86 -18.77 2.64
N LYS A 85 4.60 -18.80 3.73
CA LYS A 85 4.10 -18.37 5.05
C LYS A 85 3.88 -16.86 5.12
N CYS A 86 4.88 -16.07 4.74
CA CYS A 86 4.82 -14.62 4.76
C CYS A 86 5.19 -14.04 3.40
N ILE A 87 4.41 -13.11 2.90
CA ILE A 87 4.60 -12.51 1.59
C ILE A 87 4.62 -11.01 1.71
N ILE A 88 5.63 -10.38 1.12
CA ILE A 88 5.72 -8.92 0.98
C ILE A 88 5.81 -8.63 -0.50
N TYR A 89 4.95 -7.76 -1.03
CA TYR A 89 4.98 -7.45 -2.44
C TYR A 89 4.74 -5.97 -2.79
N SER A 90 5.36 -5.57 -3.90
CA SER A 90 5.23 -4.23 -4.49
C SER A 90 4.08 -4.17 -5.52
N PRO A 91 3.64 -2.98 -5.97
CA PRO A 91 2.50 -2.83 -6.87
C PRO A 91 2.63 -3.54 -8.22
N LYS A 92 3.84 -3.82 -8.70
CA LYS A 92 4.03 -4.48 -10.01
C LYS A 92 3.51 -5.90 -10.07
N VAL A 93 3.23 -6.52 -8.93
CA VAL A 93 2.81 -7.92 -8.82
C VAL A 93 1.29 -8.06 -8.72
N ILE A 94 0.53 -7.06 -9.17
CA ILE A 94 -0.94 -7.02 -9.02
C ILE A 94 -1.66 -8.13 -9.83
N TYR A 95 -1.03 -8.74 -10.83
CA TYR A 95 -1.70 -9.69 -11.72
C TYR A 95 -1.27 -11.13 -11.51
N GLY A 96 -2.26 -12.02 -11.42
CA GLY A 96 -2.05 -13.47 -11.47
C GLY A 96 -1.63 -14.15 -10.16
N ILE A 97 -1.72 -13.47 -9.03
CA ILE A 97 -1.36 -13.98 -7.70
C ILE A 97 -2.56 -13.82 -6.77
N ASP A 98 -3.11 -14.91 -6.29
CA ASP A 98 -4.20 -14.94 -5.32
C ASP A 98 -3.86 -15.88 -4.17
N SER A 99 -4.23 -15.51 -2.94
CA SER A 99 -4.18 -16.37 -1.76
C SER A 99 -5.59 -16.69 -1.27
N THR A 100 -5.83 -17.97 -0.99
CA THR A 100 -7.09 -18.47 -0.40
C THR A 100 -6.98 -18.75 1.09
N LEU A 101 -5.77 -18.68 1.65
CA LEU A 101 -5.55 -18.89 3.08
C LEU A 101 -6.02 -17.68 3.89
N THR A 102 -6.67 -17.96 5.02
CA THR A 102 -7.04 -16.93 6.01
C THR A 102 -5.80 -16.37 6.66
N ARG A 103 -5.49 -15.10 6.42
CA ARG A 103 -4.28 -14.41 6.93
C ARG A 103 -4.54 -12.99 7.35
N ASN A 104 -3.68 -12.47 8.22
CA ASN A 104 -3.59 -11.03 8.44
C ASN A 104 -2.99 -10.36 7.20
N VAL A 105 -3.57 -9.22 6.82
CA VAL A 105 -3.07 -8.38 5.72
C VAL A 105 -2.54 -7.09 6.31
N TYR A 106 -1.33 -6.74 5.92
CA TYR A 106 -0.67 -5.48 6.26
C TYR A 106 -0.55 -4.59 5.03
N CYS A 107 -0.89 -3.32 5.16
CA CYS A 107 -0.76 -2.33 4.11
C CYS A 107 0.19 -1.23 4.57
N ILE A 108 1.32 -1.09 3.91
CA ILE A 108 2.34 -0.08 4.24
C ILE A 108 2.53 0.84 3.05
N TYR A 109 2.01 2.06 3.17
CA TYR A 109 1.99 3.05 2.11
C TYR A 109 2.71 4.32 2.58
N LYS A 110 3.94 4.50 2.11
CA LYS A 110 4.81 5.61 2.53
C LYS A 110 4.95 6.72 1.50
N GLU A 111 4.90 6.37 0.23
CA GLU A 111 5.29 7.26 -0.86
C GLU A 111 4.09 7.79 -1.66
N HIS A 112 2.89 7.27 -1.42
CA HIS A 112 1.66 7.61 -2.16
C HIS A 112 1.81 7.46 -3.69
N THR A 113 2.54 6.42 -4.11
CA THR A 113 2.88 6.18 -5.52
C THR A 113 1.81 5.44 -6.30
N ILE A 114 0.79 4.92 -5.60
CA ILE A 114 -0.31 4.16 -6.21
C ILE A 114 -1.67 4.77 -5.88
N SER A 115 -2.62 4.56 -6.79
CA SER A 115 -3.98 5.03 -6.60
C SER A 115 -4.75 4.20 -5.58
N PRO A 116 -5.83 4.73 -4.95
CA PRO A 116 -6.70 3.95 -4.07
C PRO A 116 -7.27 2.69 -4.73
N GLN A 117 -7.53 2.75 -6.04
CA GLN A 117 -7.97 1.58 -6.81
C GLN A 117 -6.91 0.49 -6.85
N ALA A 118 -5.64 0.85 -7.07
CA ALA A 118 -4.53 -0.11 -7.06
C ALA A 118 -4.30 -0.68 -5.66
N MET A 119 -4.46 0.12 -4.58
CA MET A 119 -4.43 -0.37 -3.19
C MET A 119 -5.51 -1.43 -2.96
N SER A 120 -6.74 -1.14 -3.35
CA SER A 120 -7.86 -2.09 -3.23
C SER A 120 -7.60 -3.38 -4.02
N GLN A 121 -7.03 -3.28 -5.22
CA GLN A 121 -6.65 -4.45 -6.01
C GLN A 121 -5.56 -5.29 -5.34
N GLN A 122 -4.57 -4.68 -4.70
CA GLN A 122 -3.57 -5.40 -3.93
C GLN A 122 -4.21 -6.17 -2.77
N ILE A 123 -5.00 -5.49 -1.94
CA ILE A 123 -5.65 -6.09 -0.78
C ILE A 123 -6.52 -7.29 -1.18
N SER A 124 -7.28 -7.16 -2.27
CA SER A 124 -8.20 -8.20 -2.76
C SER A 124 -7.51 -9.46 -3.30
N ARG A 125 -6.16 -9.50 -3.40
CA ARG A 125 -5.40 -10.72 -3.71
C ARG A 125 -5.41 -11.74 -2.57
N THR A 126 -5.65 -11.31 -1.36
CA THR A 126 -5.96 -12.20 -0.24
C THR A 126 -7.46 -12.34 -0.16
N ARG A 127 -7.99 -13.52 -0.50
CA ARG A 127 -9.45 -13.77 -0.62
C ARG A 127 -10.13 -13.90 0.73
N ASP A 128 -9.39 -14.37 1.74
CA ASP A 128 -9.89 -14.55 3.10
C ASP A 128 -8.99 -13.79 4.08
N ILE A 129 -9.38 -12.56 4.41
CA ILE A 129 -8.63 -11.67 5.30
C ILE A 129 -9.12 -11.86 6.73
N LYS A 130 -8.21 -12.29 7.62
CA LYS A 130 -8.48 -12.42 9.06
C LYS A 130 -8.63 -11.07 9.73
N HIS A 131 -7.70 -10.17 9.47
CA HIS A 131 -7.68 -8.78 9.93
C HIS A 131 -6.81 -7.93 9.00
N LEU A 132 -7.18 -6.66 8.79
CA LEU A 132 -6.44 -5.71 7.98
C LEU A 132 -5.77 -4.68 8.89
N TYR A 133 -4.45 -4.58 8.84
CA TYR A 133 -3.68 -3.53 9.50
C TYR A 133 -3.08 -2.61 8.46
N TYR A 134 -3.17 -1.29 8.68
CA TYR A 134 -2.61 -0.36 7.72
C TYR A 134 -1.82 0.77 8.37
N TYR A 135 -0.77 1.19 7.69
CA TYR A 135 0.06 2.33 8.01
C TYR A 135 0.16 3.24 6.80
N PHE A 136 -0.20 4.50 6.98
CA PHE A 136 0.04 5.55 6.00
C PHE A 136 1.04 6.54 6.55
N GLN A 137 2.13 6.75 5.83
CA GLN A 137 3.06 7.80 6.18
C GLN A 137 2.37 9.15 5.98
N LYS A 138 2.03 9.83 7.09
CA LYS A 138 1.50 11.19 7.05
C LYS A 138 2.64 12.12 6.63
N LYS A 139 2.76 12.42 5.33
CA LYS A 139 3.62 13.52 4.90
C LYS A 139 2.94 14.81 5.35
N LYS A 140 3.69 15.73 5.94
CA LYS A 140 3.29 17.14 5.96
C LYS A 140 3.36 17.57 4.50
N PHE A 141 2.20 17.69 3.87
CA PHE A 141 2.08 17.95 2.45
C PHE A 141 2.69 19.28 2.08
N GLN A 142 3.58 19.25 1.10
CA GLN A 142 3.94 20.41 0.30
C GLN A 142 3.18 20.47 -1.04
N TYR A 143 2.37 19.44 -1.38
CA TYR A 143 1.59 19.39 -2.63
C TYR A 143 0.21 18.81 -2.36
N GLY A 144 -0.76 19.70 -2.46
CA GLY A 144 -2.12 19.66 -2.06
C GLY A 144 -2.98 18.47 -2.46
N TRP A 145 -3.52 17.83 -1.46
CA TRP A 145 -4.90 17.44 -1.53
C TRP A 145 -5.69 18.63 -1.00
N TYR A 146 -6.33 19.37 -1.91
CA TYR A 146 -7.11 20.54 -1.55
C TYR A 146 -8.38 20.11 -0.85
N ALA A 147 -8.63 20.60 0.35
CA ALA A 147 -9.85 20.31 1.09
C ALA A 147 -11.07 21.02 0.47
N ASN A 148 -10.83 22.09 -0.34
CA ASN A 148 -11.89 22.86 -0.98
C ASN A 148 -11.35 23.66 -2.18
N ILE A 149 -12.28 24.21 -2.98
CA ILE A 149 -11.98 25.00 -4.19
C ILE A 149 -11.14 26.24 -3.86
N LYS A 150 -11.36 26.86 -2.71
CA LYS A 150 -10.64 28.08 -2.32
C LYS A 150 -9.14 27.84 -2.15
N GLU A 151 -8.74 26.72 -1.59
CA GLU A 151 -7.31 26.35 -1.46
C GLU A 151 -6.66 26.17 -2.84
N ILE A 152 -7.40 25.62 -3.81
CA ILE A 152 -6.93 25.51 -5.22
C ILE A 152 -6.74 26.90 -5.83
N GLU A 153 -7.70 27.81 -5.63
CA GLU A 153 -7.66 29.17 -6.14
C GLU A 153 -6.50 29.97 -5.51
N ASP A 154 -6.29 29.82 -4.21
CA ASP A 154 -5.22 30.52 -3.48
C ASP A 154 -3.84 30.06 -4.00
N GLU A 155 -3.59 28.76 -4.14
CA GLU A 155 -2.32 28.25 -4.66
C GLU A 155 -2.10 28.60 -6.14
N PHE A 156 -3.16 28.58 -6.94
CA PHE A 156 -3.07 29.02 -8.34
C PHE A 156 -2.70 30.51 -8.46
N ASN A 157 -3.26 31.35 -7.59
CA ASN A 157 -2.96 32.78 -7.58
C ASN A 157 -1.53 33.05 -7.11
N GLU A 158 -1.02 32.34 -6.09
CA GLU A 158 0.37 32.41 -5.66
C GLU A 158 1.34 32.00 -6.80
N ALA A 159 1.04 30.93 -7.52
CA ALA A 159 1.84 30.51 -8.66
C ALA A 159 1.85 31.53 -9.78
N LEU A 160 0.71 32.20 -10.06
CA LEU A 160 0.60 33.26 -11.04
C LEU A 160 1.43 34.51 -10.66
N GLU A 161 1.41 34.90 -9.37
CA GLU A 161 2.24 36.02 -8.89
C GLU A 161 3.72 35.71 -9.04
N TYR A 162 4.14 34.49 -8.64
CA TYR A 162 5.53 34.05 -8.83
C TYR A 162 5.97 34.08 -10.30
N CYS A 163 5.11 33.64 -11.22
CA CYS A 163 5.42 33.73 -12.66
C CYS A 163 5.53 35.17 -13.17
N LYS A 164 4.71 36.10 -12.65
CA LYS A 164 4.81 37.53 -13.02
C LYS A 164 6.12 38.16 -12.55
N ASP A 165 6.59 37.77 -11.37
CA ASP A 165 7.87 38.30 -10.83
C ASP A 165 9.05 37.80 -11.67
N ILE A 166 9.00 36.55 -12.19
CA ILE A 166 10.05 36.03 -13.09
C ILE A 166 10.05 36.78 -14.43
N VAL A 167 8.89 37.05 -15.01
CA VAL A 167 8.77 37.74 -16.30
C VAL A 167 9.21 39.20 -16.22
N ASN A 168 9.05 39.83 -15.07
CA ASN A 168 9.49 41.24 -14.85
C ASN A 168 10.99 41.36 -14.56
N PHE A 169 11.75 40.28 -14.47
CA PHE A 169 13.22 40.30 -14.28
C PHE A 169 14.01 40.26 -15.61
N GLU A 170 13.35 40.16 -16.77
CA GLU A 170 14.00 40.13 -18.09
C GLU A 170 13.93 41.46 -18.88
N ASP A 171 13.46 42.53 -18.29
CA ASP A 171 13.54 43.92 -18.82
C ASP A 171 14.59 44.70 -17.97
#